data_892e846a558a71c379ba478b2b1200bd
#
_entry.id   892e846a558a71c379ba478b2b1200bd
#
_cell.length_a   1.000
_cell.length_b   1.000
_cell.length_c   1.000
_cell.angle_alpha   90.00
_cell.angle_beta   90.00
_cell.angle_gamma   90.00
#
_symmetry.space_group_name_H-M   'P 1'
#
loop_
_entity.id
_entity.type
_entity.pdbx_description
1 polymer ?
#
loop_
_entity_poly.entity_id
_entity_poly.type
_entity_poly.pdbx_seq_one_letter_code
_entity_poly.pdbx_strand_id
1 'polypeptide(L)'
;VRHQRNPKEGGAFRLPFSGPEGLIFRLGARRRAPATFMRHTISVLVENKFGVLARVAGMISGRGFNIDSLNVAPTHDASLSRITIVLKGDDAALDLCTSQLRKLVNVVEVMDFKEGQGVARELVLVKVRADAKTRPEILQIREIFRAKIVNLTHDNLIVEVTGDEEKVNAFLALLEPYGILELARTGALAVRR
;
A
#
# COMPACT_ATOMS: atom_id res chain seq x y z
N VAL A 1 46.32 -19.91 33.77
CA VAL A 1 46.16 -19.45 35.16
C VAL A 1 44.80 -18.78 35.28
N ARG A 2 43.93 -19.48 35.96
CA ARG A 2 42.75 -19.13 36.70
C ARG A 2 42.59 -17.63 37.11
N HIS A 3 41.43 -16.99 36.94
CA HIS A 3 40.47 -16.81 38.06
C HIS A 3 39.10 -16.34 37.59
N GLN A 4 38.14 -17.13 37.97
CA GLN A 4 36.69 -16.80 38.11
C GLN A 4 36.48 -15.73 39.17
N ARG A 5 35.45 -14.90 39.05
CA ARG A 5 34.44 -14.62 40.09
C ARG A 5 33.30 -13.76 39.56
N ASN A 6 32.14 -14.32 39.57
CA ASN A 6 30.81 -13.75 39.81
C ASN A 6 30.55 -13.88 41.35
N PRO A 7 29.52 -13.35 42.00
CA PRO A 7 28.38 -12.52 41.66
C PRO A 7 27.91 -11.53 42.78
N LYS A 8 26.76 -10.89 42.55
CA LYS A 8 25.74 -10.44 43.53
C LYS A 8 25.95 -9.14 44.31
N GLU A 9 24.91 -8.36 44.26
CA GLU A 9 24.01 -7.78 45.26
C GLU A 9 23.65 -6.37 44.79
N GLY A 10 22.43 -5.93 44.51
CA GLY A 10 21.26 -5.94 45.36
C GLY A 10 21.28 -4.69 46.26
N GLY A 11 20.91 -3.51 45.73
CA GLY A 11 20.79 -2.29 46.50
C GLY A 11 19.51 -1.55 46.14
N ALA A 12 18.38 -1.98 46.73
CA ALA A 12 17.14 -1.21 46.74
C ALA A 12 17.30 -0.03 47.69
N PHE A 13 17.33 1.19 47.15
CA PHE A 13 17.29 2.43 47.95
C PHE A 13 15.81 2.67 48.31
N ARG A 14 15.47 2.36 49.57
CA ARG A 14 14.20 2.74 50.21
C ARG A 14 14.36 4.16 50.75
N LEU A 15 13.54 5.10 50.30
CA LEU A 15 13.26 6.34 50.99
C LEU A 15 11.97 6.17 51.83
N PRO A 16 11.92 6.55 53.06
CA PRO A 16 10.74 6.54 53.87
C PRO A 16 10.00 7.88 53.74
N PHE A 17 8.82 7.87 53.16
CA PHE A 17 7.86 8.96 53.38
C PHE A 17 6.54 8.34 53.83
N SER A 18 6.28 8.51 55.13
CA SER A 18 4.98 8.30 55.74
C SER A 18 4.20 9.62 55.68
N GLY A 19 3.02 9.59 55.09
CA GLY A 19 2.05 10.69 55.13
C GLY A 19 0.73 10.27 54.49
N PRO A 20 -0.42 10.69 55.02
CA PRO A 20 -1.68 9.99 54.88
C PRO A 20 -2.48 10.35 53.61
N GLU A 21 -3.25 9.35 53.23
CA GLU A 21 -4.52 9.41 52.51
C GLU A 21 -4.66 10.16 51.18
N GLY A 22 -4.75 9.38 50.13
CA GLY A 22 -5.93 9.48 49.27
C GLY A 22 -5.90 10.54 48.19
N LEU A 23 -5.29 10.24 47.07
CA LEU A 23 -5.91 10.57 45.77
C LEU A 23 -5.35 9.63 44.72
N ILE A 24 -5.98 8.50 44.50
CA ILE A 24 -5.72 7.65 43.33
C ILE A 24 -6.30 8.39 42.12
N PHE A 25 -5.50 9.25 41.51
CA PHE A 25 -5.78 9.68 40.13
C PHE A 25 -5.60 8.45 39.22
N ARG A 26 -6.67 7.68 39.04
CA ARG A 26 -6.79 6.80 37.88
C ARG A 26 -6.85 7.66 36.64
N LEU A 27 -5.72 8.06 36.12
CA LEU A 27 -5.58 8.42 34.74
C LEU A 27 -5.92 7.17 33.93
N GLY A 28 -7.18 7.06 33.56
CA GLY A 28 -7.65 6.13 32.57
C GLY A 28 -7.00 6.50 31.23
N ALA A 29 -5.79 6.03 31.01
CA ALA A 29 -5.23 5.96 29.70
C ALA A 29 -6.16 5.02 28.90
N ARG A 30 -7.14 5.61 28.22
CA ARG A 30 -7.85 4.92 27.14
C ARG A 30 -6.75 4.46 26.17
N ARG A 31 -6.33 3.22 26.29
CA ARG A 31 -5.59 2.54 25.24
C ARG A 31 -6.47 2.66 24.00
N ARG A 32 -6.16 3.60 23.13
CA ARG A 32 -6.67 3.57 21.75
C ARG A 32 -6.30 2.18 21.24
N ALA A 33 -7.32 1.41 20.87
CA ALA A 33 -7.11 0.19 20.11
C ALA A 33 -6.15 0.53 18.96
N PRO A 34 -5.22 -0.37 18.60
CA PRO A 34 -4.34 -0.11 17.48
C PRO A 34 -5.21 0.24 16.29
N ALA A 35 -5.00 1.42 15.72
CA ALA A 35 -5.72 1.85 14.52
C ALA A 35 -5.46 0.77 13.46
N THR A 36 -6.50 0.07 13.05
CA THR A 36 -6.42 -0.87 11.95
C THR A 36 -6.19 -0.03 10.72
N PHE A 37 -4.94 0.05 10.26
CA PHE A 37 -4.62 0.73 9.02
C PHE A 37 -5.26 -0.03 7.87
N MET A 38 -6.40 0.46 7.41
CA MET A 38 -7.07 -0.06 6.23
C MET A 38 -6.49 0.58 4.98
N ARG A 39 -6.53 -0.17 3.90
CA ARG A 39 -6.14 0.29 2.58
C ARG A 39 -7.36 0.88 1.88
N HIS A 40 -7.25 2.12 1.46
CA HIS A 40 -8.34 2.86 0.82
C HIS A 40 -7.97 3.20 -0.60
N THR A 41 -8.92 3.04 -1.52
CA THR A 41 -8.77 3.44 -2.92
C THR A 41 -9.64 4.65 -3.19
N ILE A 42 -9.01 5.75 -3.60
CA ILE A 42 -9.68 7.00 -3.94
C ILE A 42 -9.51 7.25 -5.44
N SER A 43 -10.58 7.62 -6.10
CA SER A 43 -10.55 8.14 -7.48
C SER A 43 -10.85 9.63 -7.47
N VAL A 44 -9.98 10.40 -8.11
CA VAL A 44 -10.10 11.85 -8.24
C VAL A 44 -10.18 12.20 -9.72
N LEU A 45 -11.28 12.80 -10.14
CA LEU A 45 -11.41 13.38 -11.48
C LEU A 45 -10.95 14.84 -11.41
N VAL A 46 -9.99 15.19 -12.24
CA VAL A 46 -9.37 16.51 -12.24
C VAL A 46 -9.30 17.09 -13.64
N GLU A 47 -9.18 18.41 -13.73
CA GLU A 47 -8.81 19.06 -14.98
C GLU A 47 -7.42 18.59 -15.43
N ASN A 48 -7.27 18.25 -16.70
CA ASN A 48 -6.00 17.85 -17.29
C ASN A 48 -5.13 19.08 -17.58
N LYS A 49 -4.61 19.71 -16.52
CA LYS A 49 -3.78 20.92 -16.58
C LYS A 49 -2.44 20.69 -15.90
N PHE A 50 -1.47 21.48 -16.32
CA PHE A 50 -0.14 21.46 -15.73
C PHE A 50 -0.16 21.73 -14.22
N GLY A 51 0.60 20.94 -13.45
CA GLY A 51 0.74 21.11 -11.99
C GLY A 51 -0.39 20.55 -11.13
N VAL A 52 -1.51 20.09 -11.70
CA VAL A 52 -2.64 19.56 -10.93
C VAL A 52 -2.25 18.29 -10.16
N LEU A 53 -1.56 17.34 -10.80
CA LEU A 53 -1.07 16.13 -10.14
C LEU A 53 -0.14 16.47 -8.96
N ALA A 54 0.80 17.38 -9.15
CA ALA A 54 1.73 17.81 -8.11
C ALA A 54 1.00 18.40 -6.90
N ARG A 55 -0.06 19.18 -7.14
CA ARG A 55 -0.91 19.78 -6.09
C ARG A 55 -1.69 18.72 -5.31
N VAL A 56 -2.26 17.74 -6.02
CA VAL A 56 -2.99 16.62 -5.38
C VAL A 56 -2.03 15.79 -4.54
N ALA A 57 -0.91 15.35 -5.10
CA ALA A 57 0.09 14.55 -4.40
C ALA A 57 0.71 15.31 -3.21
N GLY A 58 1.03 16.59 -3.39
CA GLY A 58 1.58 17.46 -2.34
C GLY A 58 0.60 17.67 -1.19
N MET A 59 -0.70 17.79 -1.48
CA MET A 59 -1.74 17.91 -0.44
C MET A 59 -1.83 16.64 0.40
N ILE A 60 -1.77 15.46 -0.22
CA ILE A 60 -1.82 14.16 0.45
C ILE A 60 -0.56 13.96 1.31
N SER A 61 0.61 14.14 0.72
CA SER A 61 1.90 13.97 1.40
C SER A 61 2.10 14.98 2.53
N GLY A 62 1.67 16.22 2.36
CA GLY A 62 1.76 17.27 3.38
C GLY A 62 0.93 16.99 4.65
N ARG A 63 0.03 16.00 4.61
CA ARG A 63 -0.74 15.53 5.76
C ARG A 63 -0.26 14.21 6.35
N GLY A 64 0.89 13.74 5.88
CA GLY A 64 1.53 12.53 6.41
C GLY A 64 0.93 11.22 5.89
N PHE A 65 0.10 11.26 4.83
CA PHE A 65 -0.36 10.03 4.20
C PHE A 65 0.74 9.43 3.33
N ASN A 66 0.94 8.13 3.49
CA ASN A 66 1.76 7.37 2.57
C ASN A 66 0.92 6.94 1.37
N ILE A 67 1.41 7.25 0.17
CA ILE A 67 0.79 6.82 -1.08
C ILE A 67 1.39 5.47 -1.45
N ASP A 68 0.59 4.41 -1.40
CA ASP A 68 1.01 3.06 -1.81
C ASP A 68 1.10 2.92 -3.33
N SER A 69 0.10 3.47 -4.03
CA SER A 69 0.13 3.55 -5.49
C SER A 69 -0.61 4.78 -5.99
N LEU A 70 -0.17 5.29 -7.13
CA LEU A 70 -0.77 6.44 -7.80
C LEU A 70 -0.73 6.22 -9.31
N ASN A 71 -1.91 6.21 -9.92
CA ASN A 71 -2.06 6.10 -11.36
C ASN A 71 -2.80 7.32 -11.90
N VAL A 72 -2.35 7.84 -13.02
CA VAL A 72 -2.95 9.01 -13.67
C VAL A 72 -3.04 8.78 -15.16
N ALA A 73 -4.22 9.00 -15.71
CA ALA A 73 -4.42 8.97 -17.15
C ALA A 73 -5.52 9.95 -17.58
N PRO A 74 -5.46 10.52 -18.79
CA PRO A 74 -6.58 11.23 -19.38
C PRO A 74 -7.80 10.34 -19.49
N THR A 75 -9.00 10.92 -19.41
CA THR A 75 -10.25 10.22 -19.67
C THR A 75 -10.59 10.23 -21.17
N HIS A 76 -11.78 9.78 -21.54
CA HIS A 76 -12.30 9.97 -22.91
C HIS A 76 -12.46 11.47 -23.29
N ASP A 77 -12.61 12.32 -22.30
CA ASP A 77 -12.50 13.78 -22.45
C ASP A 77 -11.06 14.20 -22.15
N ALA A 78 -10.34 14.66 -23.18
CA ALA A 78 -8.94 15.06 -23.06
C ALA A 78 -8.70 16.23 -22.10
N SER A 79 -9.73 16.99 -21.77
CA SER A 79 -9.68 18.07 -20.77
C SER A 79 -9.64 17.58 -19.33
N LEU A 80 -9.97 16.30 -19.10
CA LEU A 80 -10.06 15.68 -17.79
C LEU A 80 -9.10 14.49 -17.65
N SER A 81 -8.51 14.36 -16.46
CA SER A 81 -7.69 13.21 -16.07
C SER A 81 -8.28 12.54 -14.84
N ARG A 82 -8.17 11.21 -14.78
CA ARG A 82 -8.51 10.43 -13.60
C ARG A 82 -7.26 10.02 -12.87
N ILE A 83 -7.23 10.32 -11.57
CA ILE A 83 -6.17 9.90 -10.66
C ILE A 83 -6.77 8.83 -9.76
N THR A 84 -6.17 7.62 -9.74
CA THR A 84 -6.50 6.58 -8.77
C THR A 84 -5.38 6.48 -7.77
N ILE A 85 -5.69 6.64 -6.49
CA ILE A 85 -4.72 6.70 -5.40
C ILE A 85 -5.07 5.63 -4.38
N VAL A 86 -4.09 4.86 -3.96
CA VAL A 86 -4.22 3.92 -2.85
C VAL A 86 -3.44 4.47 -1.66
N LEU A 87 -4.12 4.61 -0.54
CA LEU A 87 -3.60 5.15 0.72
C LEU A 87 -3.77 4.13 1.83
N LYS A 88 -2.87 4.18 2.83
CA LYS A 88 -3.04 3.50 4.12
C LYS A 88 -3.39 4.53 5.20
N GLY A 89 -4.46 4.29 5.91
CA GLY A 89 -4.91 5.17 6.98
C GLY A 89 -6.12 4.64 7.73
N ASP A 90 -6.55 5.38 8.73
CA ASP A 90 -7.85 5.16 9.35
C ASP A 90 -8.95 5.94 8.60
N ASP A 91 -10.21 5.58 8.83
CA ASP A 91 -11.36 6.21 8.14
C ASP A 91 -11.44 7.72 8.39
N ALA A 92 -11.11 8.19 9.59
CA ALA A 92 -11.18 9.61 9.94
C ALA A 92 -10.13 10.42 9.16
N ALA A 93 -8.94 9.87 9.01
CA ALA A 93 -7.87 10.47 8.22
C ALA A 93 -8.25 10.50 6.72
N LEU A 94 -8.87 9.42 6.22
CA LEU A 94 -9.36 9.35 4.85
C LEU A 94 -10.46 10.41 4.57
N ASP A 95 -11.45 10.53 5.47
CA ASP A 95 -12.51 11.53 5.35
C ASP A 95 -11.95 12.96 5.31
N LEU A 96 -10.94 13.22 6.13
CA LEU A 96 -10.22 14.49 6.10
C LEU A 96 -9.52 14.70 4.75
N CYS A 97 -8.82 13.69 4.25
CA CYS A 97 -8.12 13.73 2.97
C CYS A 97 -9.08 14.01 1.82
N THR A 98 -10.19 13.27 1.72
CA THR A 98 -11.20 13.45 0.66
C THR A 98 -11.88 14.80 0.73
N SER A 99 -12.19 15.28 1.94
CA SER A 99 -12.73 16.66 2.15
C SER A 99 -11.78 17.74 1.64
N GLN A 100 -10.50 17.58 1.85
CA GLN A 100 -9.50 18.57 1.40
C GLN A 100 -9.25 18.48 -0.11
N LEU A 101 -9.28 17.27 -0.69
CA LEU A 101 -9.20 17.10 -2.14
C LEU A 101 -10.34 17.85 -2.86
N ARG A 102 -11.57 17.78 -2.32
CA ARG A 102 -12.73 18.48 -2.88
C ARG A 102 -12.62 20.01 -2.87
N LYS A 103 -11.73 20.58 -2.06
CA LYS A 103 -11.47 22.03 -2.00
C LYS A 103 -10.49 22.53 -3.05
N LEU A 104 -9.79 21.63 -3.75
CA LEU A 104 -8.87 22.03 -4.80
C LEU A 104 -9.65 22.47 -6.04
N VAL A 105 -9.33 23.64 -6.56
CA VAL A 105 -10.06 24.28 -7.68
C VAL A 105 -10.14 23.41 -8.92
N ASN A 106 -9.09 22.63 -9.19
CA ASN A 106 -9.00 21.78 -10.38
C ASN A 106 -9.58 20.36 -10.17
N VAL A 107 -10.16 20.08 -9.00
CA VAL A 107 -10.79 18.79 -8.70
C VAL A 107 -12.28 18.89 -9.04
N VAL A 108 -12.72 18.03 -9.94
CA VAL A 108 -14.11 17.95 -10.40
C VAL A 108 -14.92 17.00 -9.52
N GLU A 109 -14.35 15.84 -9.20
CA GLU A 109 -15.02 14.81 -8.42
C GLU A 109 -14.00 14.02 -7.57
N VAL A 110 -14.41 13.65 -6.37
CA VAL A 110 -13.66 12.74 -5.50
C VAL A 110 -14.58 11.60 -5.09
N MET A 111 -14.19 10.38 -5.42
CA MET A 111 -14.86 9.15 -5.04
C MET A 111 -13.94 8.33 -4.12
N ASP A 112 -14.48 7.91 -2.99
CA ASP A 112 -13.88 6.90 -2.14
C ASP A 112 -14.56 5.56 -2.46
N PHE A 113 -13.76 4.55 -2.81
CA PHE A 113 -14.25 3.19 -3.05
C PHE A 113 -14.21 2.41 -1.75
N LYS A 114 -15.31 2.48 -1.00
CA LYS A 114 -15.54 1.54 0.11
C LYS A 114 -15.69 0.12 -0.43
N GLU A 115 -15.44 -0.84 0.43
CA GLU A 115 -15.46 -2.27 0.09
C GLU A 115 -16.72 -2.64 -0.71
N GLY A 116 -16.54 -3.29 -1.85
CA GLY A 116 -17.64 -3.70 -2.73
C GLY A 116 -18.23 -2.65 -3.68
N GLN A 117 -17.89 -1.36 -3.54
CA GLN A 117 -18.48 -0.28 -4.37
C GLN A 117 -17.77 -0.04 -5.70
N GLY A 118 -16.62 -0.63 -5.91
CA GLY A 118 -15.84 -0.48 -7.12
C GLY A 118 -15.35 -1.80 -7.70
N VAL A 119 -14.94 -1.75 -8.96
CA VAL A 119 -14.14 -2.80 -9.59
C VAL A 119 -12.72 -2.27 -9.70
N ALA A 120 -11.79 -2.91 -8.99
CA ALA A 120 -10.37 -2.58 -9.07
C ALA A 120 -9.62 -3.63 -9.88
N ARG A 121 -8.63 -3.19 -10.65
CA ARG A 121 -7.69 -4.05 -11.38
C ARG A 121 -6.31 -3.42 -11.37
N GLU A 122 -5.32 -4.28 -11.41
CA GLU A 122 -3.92 -3.91 -11.53
C GLU A 122 -3.29 -4.71 -12.67
N LEU A 123 -2.39 -4.09 -13.42
CA LEU A 123 -1.54 -4.75 -14.40
C LEU A 123 -0.12 -4.82 -13.86
N VAL A 124 0.48 -5.98 -13.99
CA VAL A 124 1.87 -6.22 -13.60
C VAL A 124 2.64 -6.82 -14.75
N LEU A 125 3.84 -6.30 -14.99
CA LEU A 125 4.88 -6.90 -15.82
C LEU A 125 5.97 -7.43 -14.90
N VAL A 126 6.21 -8.73 -14.96
CA VAL A 126 7.27 -9.39 -14.17
C VAL A 126 8.24 -10.08 -15.09
N LYS A 127 9.52 -9.80 -14.90
CA LYS A 127 10.63 -10.51 -15.54
C LYS A 127 11.17 -11.52 -14.55
N VAL A 128 11.09 -12.80 -14.91
CA VAL A 128 11.52 -13.91 -14.06
C VAL A 128 12.57 -14.73 -14.78
N ARG A 129 13.53 -15.26 -14.01
CA ARG A 129 14.52 -16.20 -14.53
C ARG A 129 13.83 -17.50 -14.93
N ALA A 130 14.17 -18.02 -16.11
CA ALA A 130 13.55 -19.22 -16.66
C ALA A 130 14.55 -19.97 -17.53
N ASP A 131 15.22 -20.94 -16.93
CA ASP A 131 16.07 -21.89 -17.65
C ASP A 131 15.24 -23.06 -18.22
N ALA A 132 15.91 -24.01 -18.88
CA ALA A 132 15.24 -25.16 -19.50
C ALA A 132 14.51 -26.06 -18.47
N LYS A 133 14.91 -26.05 -17.20
CA LYS A 133 14.32 -26.89 -16.14
C LYS A 133 13.12 -26.21 -15.49
N THR A 134 13.21 -24.92 -15.20
CA THR A 134 12.19 -24.16 -14.47
C THR A 134 11.10 -23.61 -15.37
N ARG A 135 11.38 -23.44 -16.65
CA ARG A 135 10.44 -22.89 -17.64
C ARG A 135 9.10 -23.63 -17.70
N PRO A 136 9.03 -24.97 -17.75
CA PRO A 136 7.73 -25.68 -17.80
C PRO A 136 6.86 -25.37 -16.59
N GLU A 137 7.42 -25.24 -15.39
CA GLU A 137 6.68 -24.93 -14.17
C GLU A 137 6.13 -23.49 -14.20
N ILE A 138 6.93 -22.52 -14.65
CA ILE A 138 6.50 -21.13 -14.81
C ILE A 138 5.37 -21.03 -15.84
N LEU A 139 5.42 -21.82 -16.91
CA LEU A 139 4.36 -21.87 -17.91
C LEU A 139 3.04 -22.46 -17.33
N GLN A 140 3.10 -23.43 -16.43
CA GLN A 140 1.93 -23.94 -15.72
C GLN A 140 1.34 -22.87 -14.78
N ILE A 141 2.17 -22.18 -14.00
CA ILE A 141 1.73 -21.07 -13.15
C ILE A 141 1.04 -20.01 -14.00
N ARG A 142 1.65 -19.60 -15.10
CA ARG A 142 1.07 -18.63 -16.05
C ARG A 142 -0.30 -19.07 -16.55
N GLU A 143 -0.50 -20.35 -16.84
CA GLU A 143 -1.78 -20.89 -17.32
C GLU A 143 -2.88 -20.79 -16.27
N ILE A 144 -2.58 -21.19 -15.01
CA ILE A 144 -3.51 -21.12 -13.88
C ILE A 144 -4.02 -19.68 -13.68
N PHE A 145 -3.11 -18.70 -13.74
CA PHE A 145 -3.45 -17.29 -13.55
C PHE A 145 -3.93 -16.58 -14.80
N ARG A 146 -3.98 -17.27 -15.96
CA ARG A 146 -4.32 -16.70 -17.27
C ARG A 146 -3.46 -15.49 -17.60
N ALA A 147 -2.19 -15.57 -17.25
CA ALA A 147 -1.21 -14.55 -17.54
C ALA A 147 -0.67 -14.68 -18.97
N LYS A 148 -0.10 -13.63 -19.54
CA LYS A 148 0.40 -13.59 -20.92
C LYS A 148 1.92 -13.51 -20.91
N ILE A 149 2.56 -14.24 -21.84
CA ILE A 149 3.97 -14.05 -22.10
C ILE A 149 4.11 -12.88 -23.06
N VAL A 150 4.83 -11.85 -22.63
CA VAL A 150 5.11 -10.66 -23.44
C VAL A 150 6.45 -10.79 -24.17
N ASN A 151 7.41 -11.42 -23.49
CA ASN A 151 8.71 -11.68 -24.06
C ASN A 151 9.28 -12.99 -23.53
N LEU A 152 10.06 -13.67 -24.37
CA LEU A 152 10.73 -14.93 -24.07
C LEU A 152 12.16 -14.86 -24.58
N THR A 153 13.13 -15.11 -23.71
CA THR A 153 14.53 -15.27 -24.05
C THR A 153 15.03 -16.64 -23.60
N HIS A 154 16.31 -16.95 -23.85
CA HIS A 154 16.90 -18.21 -23.41
C HIS A 154 16.87 -18.38 -21.89
N ASP A 155 17.07 -17.28 -21.14
CA ASP A 155 17.31 -17.32 -19.68
C ASP A 155 16.20 -16.67 -18.85
N ASN A 156 15.23 -16.02 -19.48
CA ASN A 156 14.16 -15.33 -18.76
C ASN A 156 12.87 -15.21 -19.57
N LEU A 157 11.79 -14.96 -18.83
CA LEU A 157 10.45 -14.66 -19.35
C LEU A 157 10.00 -13.30 -18.82
N ILE A 158 9.29 -12.52 -19.66
CA ILE A 158 8.49 -11.39 -19.19
C ILE A 158 7.03 -11.80 -19.29
N VAL A 159 6.35 -11.77 -18.16
CA VAL A 159 4.95 -12.19 -18.03
C VAL A 159 4.12 -11.00 -17.60
N GLU A 160 3.00 -10.79 -18.32
CA GLU A 160 1.95 -9.84 -17.97
C GLU A 160 0.83 -10.56 -17.22
N VAL A 161 0.43 -10.03 -16.09
CA VAL A 161 -0.77 -10.47 -15.38
C VAL A 161 -1.65 -9.30 -15.03
N THR A 162 -2.96 -9.47 -15.18
CA THR A 162 -3.97 -8.50 -14.77
C THR A 162 -4.96 -9.18 -13.82
N GLY A 163 -5.28 -8.50 -12.74
CA GLY A 163 -6.20 -9.01 -11.73
C GLY A 163 -6.49 -8.01 -10.62
N ASP A 164 -7.19 -8.49 -9.60
CA ASP A 164 -7.22 -7.85 -8.30
C ASP A 164 -5.90 -8.07 -7.56
N GLU A 165 -5.74 -7.39 -6.45
CA GLU A 165 -4.50 -7.42 -5.67
C GLU A 165 -4.17 -8.82 -5.16
N GLU A 166 -5.17 -9.58 -4.72
CA GLU A 166 -4.99 -10.94 -4.19
C GLU A 166 -4.44 -11.86 -5.28
N LYS A 167 -5.04 -11.84 -6.47
CA LYS A 167 -4.57 -12.61 -7.62
C LYS A 167 -3.14 -12.23 -8.01
N VAL A 168 -2.84 -10.94 -8.09
CA VAL A 168 -1.51 -10.46 -8.47
C VAL A 168 -0.47 -10.87 -7.43
N ASN A 169 -0.75 -10.70 -6.15
CA ASN A 169 0.18 -11.06 -5.09
C ASN A 169 0.39 -12.59 -5.01
N ALA A 170 -0.67 -13.39 -5.18
CA ALA A 170 -0.55 -14.85 -5.25
C ALA A 170 0.31 -15.31 -6.43
N PHE A 171 0.15 -14.67 -7.60
CA PHE A 171 0.96 -14.94 -8.78
C PHE A 171 2.45 -14.63 -8.54
N LEU A 172 2.75 -13.46 -7.96
CA LEU A 172 4.13 -13.05 -7.67
C LEU A 172 4.78 -13.96 -6.63
N ALA A 173 4.05 -14.36 -5.58
CA ALA A 173 4.56 -15.27 -4.56
C ALA A 173 4.96 -16.64 -5.15
N LEU A 174 4.22 -17.15 -6.15
CA LEU A 174 4.58 -18.38 -6.83
C LEU A 174 5.78 -18.23 -7.78
N LEU A 175 6.07 -17.01 -8.26
CA LEU A 175 7.22 -16.74 -9.10
C LEU A 175 8.51 -16.43 -8.32
N GLU A 176 8.38 -16.01 -7.06
CA GLU A 176 9.52 -15.63 -6.21
C GLU A 176 10.63 -16.68 -6.13
N PRO A 177 10.33 -18.00 -5.96
CA PRO A 177 11.37 -19.04 -5.90
C PRO A 177 12.23 -19.18 -7.16
N TYR A 178 11.69 -18.77 -8.32
CA TYR A 178 12.43 -18.84 -9.60
C TYR A 178 13.36 -17.63 -9.80
N GLY A 179 13.23 -16.60 -8.99
CA GLY A 179 14.04 -15.37 -9.03
C GLY A 179 13.45 -14.31 -9.94
N ILE A 180 12.72 -13.39 -9.34
CA ILE A 180 12.21 -12.18 -10.00
C ILE A 180 13.41 -11.25 -10.27
N LEU A 181 13.61 -10.91 -11.52
CA LEU A 181 14.69 -10.02 -11.99
C LEU A 181 14.25 -8.56 -12.02
N GLU A 182 13.00 -8.32 -12.40
CA GLU A 182 12.42 -6.99 -12.53
C GLU A 182 10.91 -7.05 -12.37
N LEU A 183 10.32 -6.02 -11.77
CA LEU A 183 8.90 -5.93 -11.53
C LEU A 183 8.42 -4.51 -11.78
N ALA A 184 7.41 -4.35 -12.64
CA ALA A 184 6.71 -3.10 -12.85
C ALA A 184 5.21 -3.29 -12.57
N ARG A 185 4.61 -2.36 -11.82
CA ARG A 185 3.19 -2.40 -11.42
C ARG A 185 2.52 -1.08 -11.78
N THR A 186 1.31 -1.12 -12.28
CA THR A 186 0.50 0.10 -12.46
C THR A 186 -0.03 0.64 -11.13
N GLY A 187 -0.16 -0.21 -10.13
CA GLY A 187 -1.05 0.05 -9.00
C GLY A 187 -2.52 -0.14 -9.39
N ALA A 188 -3.40 0.01 -8.42
CA ALA A 188 -4.82 -0.23 -8.63
C ALA A 188 -5.44 0.85 -9.53
N LEU A 189 -6.19 0.43 -10.54
CA LEU A 189 -7.14 1.21 -11.30
C LEU A 189 -8.54 0.84 -10.80
N ALA A 190 -9.38 1.81 -10.50
CA ALA A 190 -10.71 1.54 -9.98
C ALA A 190 -11.79 2.38 -10.68
N VAL A 191 -12.93 1.73 -10.94
CA VAL A 191 -14.15 2.37 -11.45
C VAL A 191 -15.35 1.93 -10.61
N ARG A 192 -16.37 2.80 -10.52
CA ARG A 192 -17.62 2.46 -9.83
C ARG A 192 -18.34 1.33 -10.57
N ARG A 193 -19.03 0.50 -9.80
CA ARG A 193 -19.96 -0.51 -10.34
C ARG A 193 -21.23 0.16 -10.84
#